data_a66bafa3a5faf02b713be20bcac3dcf0
#
_entry.id   a66bafa3a5faf02b713be20bcac3dcf0
#
_cell.length_a   1.000
_cell.length_b   1.000
_cell.length_c   1.000
_cell.angle_alpha   90.00
_cell.angle_beta   90.00
_cell.angle_gamma   90.00
#
_symmetry.space_group_name_H-M   'P 1'
#
loop_
_entity.id
_entity.type
_entity.pdbx_description
1 polymer ?
#
loop_
_entity_poly.entity_id
_entity_poly.type
_entity_poly.pdbx_seq_one_letter_code
_entity_poly.pdbx_strand_id
1 'polypeptide(L)'
;GLMNMTAAVEPLSQSPTFAQLFVSLADKPLLGFLAGAGVAFSIQSSSATIGILQALSVTGQLTFGSVYPILVGIYLGDCVTTAIVCSIGSKADPKRTGVIHILFNIAGSILVIVGLMLLHSFGVLNALWDEALSSGGIANVHTVFRLVSAIVLLPVCGQFEKLSRKLVKDDVRLGENVDHELSLLDEKFFTSPAIALSGAGEAITTMARLARTGVMSAMGVLEQYDAHTIEVINENEEHIDKLADHVDNYLIRLSPHMPSGHGSDMLNYYIQCFGEFERIGDHAVNLTENAQEFLDRSASLSPTAHQELMVLREVLGEILDYTYKAFAATDYEAARHIEPVEEVVDDLVATLRANHIRRVRDGQCTVYAGLTFLDILVNVERIADQCSNVGVFTLSMFDE
;
A
#
# COMPACT_ATOMS: atom_id res chain seq x y z
N GLY A 1 33.48 -6.92 -18.72
CA GLY A 1 33.01 -5.75 -17.97
C GLY A 1 34.06 -4.64 -17.96
N LEU A 2 34.70 -4.37 -16.81
CA LEU A 2 35.59 -3.21 -16.62
C LEU A 2 36.72 -3.14 -17.63
N MET A 3 37.37 -4.26 -17.95
CA MET A 3 38.47 -4.31 -18.93
C MET A 3 38.05 -3.84 -20.33
N ASN A 4 36.85 -4.22 -20.80
CA ASN A 4 36.35 -3.78 -22.11
C ASN A 4 36.01 -2.28 -22.09
N MET A 5 35.51 -1.76 -20.96
CA MET A 5 35.28 -0.32 -20.79
C MET A 5 36.58 0.46 -20.77
N THR A 6 37.61 -0.06 -20.10
CA THR A 6 38.94 0.56 -20.06
C THR A 6 39.55 0.63 -21.49
N ALA A 7 39.50 -0.45 -22.26
CA ALA A 7 39.98 -0.46 -23.62
C ALA A 7 39.22 0.52 -24.56
N ALA A 8 37.92 0.70 -24.33
CA ALA A 8 37.10 1.63 -25.10
C ALA A 8 37.42 3.11 -24.83
N VAL A 9 37.89 3.44 -23.62
CA VAL A 9 38.21 4.85 -23.22
C VAL A 9 39.69 5.19 -23.36
N GLU A 10 40.57 4.21 -23.60
CA GLU A 10 42.01 4.43 -23.75
C GLU A 10 42.34 5.50 -24.80
N PRO A 11 41.68 5.54 -26.00
CA PRO A 11 41.94 6.60 -27.00
C PRO A 11 41.64 8.02 -26.49
N LEU A 12 40.73 8.17 -25.49
CA LEU A 12 40.38 9.47 -24.92
C LEU A 12 41.53 10.06 -24.07
N SER A 13 42.43 9.19 -23.56
CA SER A 13 43.58 9.64 -22.76
C SER A 13 44.52 10.56 -23.54
N GLN A 14 44.54 10.46 -24.87
CA GLN A 14 45.36 11.25 -25.77
C GLN A 14 44.64 12.52 -26.27
N SER A 15 43.40 12.75 -25.90
CA SER A 15 42.61 13.93 -26.31
C SER A 15 42.92 15.15 -25.42
N PRO A 16 43.50 16.24 -25.96
CA PRO A 16 43.71 17.46 -25.17
C PRO A 16 42.38 18.07 -24.63
N THR A 17 41.32 17.98 -25.39
CA THR A 17 39.99 18.49 -25.01
C THR A 17 39.44 17.70 -23.82
N PHE A 18 39.67 16.37 -23.81
CA PHE A 18 39.25 15.53 -22.70
C PHE A 18 40.01 15.86 -21.39
N ALA A 19 41.35 16.02 -21.51
CA ALA A 19 42.16 16.45 -20.37
C ALA A 19 41.71 17.79 -19.80
N GLN A 20 41.44 18.78 -20.67
CA GLN A 20 40.98 20.12 -20.26
C GLN A 20 39.60 20.06 -19.56
N LEU A 21 38.72 19.14 -19.96
CA LEU A 21 37.44 18.94 -19.27
C LEU A 21 37.64 18.55 -17.80
N PHE A 22 38.53 17.62 -17.50
CA PHE A 22 38.78 17.20 -16.12
C PHE A 22 39.53 18.24 -15.28
N VAL A 23 40.44 18.99 -15.89
CA VAL A 23 41.05 20.14 -15.22
C VAL A 23 40.00 21.18 -14.85
N SER A 24 39.07 21.46 -15.77
CA SER A 24 37.97 22.41 -15.48
C SER A 24 36.99 21.90 -14.42
N LEU A 25 36.81 20.60 -14.27
CA LEU A 25 35.99 19.96 -13.23
C LEU A 25 36.69 20.00 -11.86
N ALA A 26 38.03 19.87 -11.84
CA ALA A 26 38.83 20.00 -10.62
C ALA A 26 38.79 21.42 -10.05
N ASP A 27 38.89 22.44 -10.94
CA ASP A 27 38.82 23.85 -10.56
C ASP A 27 37.42 24.33 -10.15
N LYS A 28 36.39 23.60 -10.57
CA LYS A 28 34.96 23.91 -10.35
C LYS A 28 34.20 22.75 -9.78
N PRO A 29 34.30 22.49 -8.48
CA PRO A 29 33.67 21.32 -7.83
C PRO A 29 32.17 21.18 -8.09
N LEU A 30 31.46 22.31 -8.23
CA LEU A 30 30.03 22.30 -8.56
C LEU A 30 29.74 21.69 -9.94
N LEU A 31 30.61 21.94 -10.94
CA LEU A 31 30.43 21.30 -12.26
C LEU A 31 30.70 19.81 -12.21
N GLY A 32 31.70 19.36 -11.44
CA GLY A 32 31.95 17.93 -11.21
C GLY A 32 30.76 17.24 -10.53
N PHE A 33 30.22 17.88 -9.53
CA PHE A 33 29.01 17.40 -8.83
C PHE A 33 27.81 17.26 -9.79
N LEU A 34 27.52 18.31 -10.57
CA LEU A 34 26.40 18.29 -11.53
C LEU A 34 26.62 17.25 -12.65
N ALA A 35 27.86 17.09 -13.12
CA ALA A 35 28.20 16.07 -14.12
C ALA A 35 27.96 14.65 -13.55
N GLY A 36 28.46 14.37 -12.35
CA GLY A 36 28.23 13.09 -11.67
C GLY A 36 26.74 12.79 -11.46
N ALA A 37 25.98 13.80 -10.98
CA ALA A 37 24.54 13.67 -10.76
C ALA A 37 23.78 13.43 -12.09
N GLY A 38 24.10 14.17 -13.14
CA GLY A 38 23.44 14.06 -14.45
C GLY A 38 23.71 12.71 -15.13
N VAL A 39 24.93 12.22 -15.04
CA VAL A 39 25.29 10.90 -15.63
C VAL A 39 24.62 9.78 -14.84
N ALA A 40 24.65 9.81 -13.49
CA ALA A 40 24.00 8.80 -12.66
C ALA A 40 22.48 8.78 -12.85
N PHE A 41 21.85 9.94 -12.95
CA PHE A 41 20.43 10.07 -13.28
C PHE A 41 20.09 9.49 -14.66
N SER A 42 20.91 9.76 -15.68
CA SER A 42 20.67 9.29 -17.05
C SER A 42 20.83 7.77 -17.17
N ILE A 43 21.84 7.19 -16.49
CA ILE A 43 22.13 5.75 -16.51
C ILE A 43 21.23 4.99 -15.51
N GLN A 44 20.69 5.67 -14.52
CA GLN A 44 19.90 5.07 -13.41
C GLN A 44 20.67 3.96 -12.66
N SER A 45 21.99 4.09 -12.57
CA SER A 45 22.86 3.13 -11.89
C SER A 45 24.12 3.82 -11.39
N SER A 46 24.23 3.99 -10.07
CA SER A 46 25.44 4.52 -9.43
C SER A 46 26.65 3.61 -9.65
N SER A 47 26.46 2.30 -9.57
CA SER A 47 27.53 1.33 -9.79
C SER A 47 28.09 1.37 -11.22
N ALA A 48 27.23 1.50 -12.24
CA ALA A 48 27.66 1.64 -13.62
C ALA A 48 28.41 2.96 -13.84
N THR A 49 27.93 4.06 -13.25
CA THR A 49 28.56 5.37 -13.35
C THR A 49 29.94 5.39 -12.65
N ILE A 50 30.07 4.76 -11.49
CA ILE A 50 31.38 4.58 -10.83
C ILE A 50 32.31 3.72 -11.68
N GLY A 51 31.79 2.65 -12.29
CA GLY A 51 32.55 1.81 -13.22
C GLY A 51 33.09 2.59 -14.43
N ILE A 52 32.32 3.52 -14.99
CA ILE A 52 32.80 4.45 -16.04
C ILE A 52 33.93 5.33 -15.50
N LEU A 53 33.77 5.91 -14.33
CA LEU A 53 34.79 6.75 -13.71
C LEU A 53 36.07 5.95 -13.43
N GLN A 54 35.96 4.71 -12.98
CA GLN A 54 37.09 3.79 -12.82
C GLN A 54 37.79 3.44 -14.15
N ALA A 55 37.02 3.24 -15.23
CA ALA A 55 37.59 3.01 -16.56
C ALA A 55 38.35 4.25 -17.04
N LEU A 56 37.83 5.45 -16.82
CA LEU A 56 38.47 6.71 -17.18
C LEU A 56 39.76 6.99 -16.38
N SER A 57 39.95 6.38 -15.21
CA SER A 57 41.16 6.57 -14.41
C SER A 57 42.45 6.14 -15.13
N VAL A 58 42.36 5.28 -16.13
CA VAL A 58 43.49 4.85 -16.96
C VAL A 58 44.12 6.03 -17.73
N THR A 59 43.36 7.10 -17.95
CA THR A 59 43.88 8.32 -18.61
C THR A 59 44.91 9.07 -17.76
N GLY A 60 45.01 8.78 -16.45
CA GLY A 60 45.87 9.50 -15.51
C GLY A 60 45.47 10.96 -15.22
N GLN A 61 44.32 11.39 -15.76
CA GLN A 61 43.83 12.77 -15.63
C GLN A 61 42.91 12.96 -14.40
N LEU A 62 42.45 11.87 -13.80
CA LEU A 62 41.53 11.91 -12.66
C LEU A 62 42.27 12.07 -11.35
N THR A 63 42.38 13.31 -10.84
CA THR A 63 42.92 13.59 -9.52
C THR A 63 41.86 13.42 -8.43
N PHE A 64 42.28 13.29 -7.16
CA PHE A 64 41.36 13.26 -6.03
C PHE A 64 40.44 14.49 -6.03
N GLY A 65 41.01 15.71 -6.25
CA GLY A 65 40.26 16.94 -6.29
C GLY A 65 39.16 17.00 -7.36
N SER A 66 39.36 16.33 -8.52
CA SER A 66 38.34 16.22 -9.58
C SER A 66 37.32 15.14 -9.35
N VAL A 67 37.71 14.03 -8.73
CA VAL A 67 36.88 12.82 -8.56
C VAL A 67 35.87 12.95 -7.43
N TYR A 68 36.25 13.55 -6.27
CA TYR A 68 35.36 13.57 -5.12
C TYR A 68 34.03 14.28 -5.39
N PRO A 69 33.97 15.43 -6.11
CA PRO A 69 32.68 16.08 -6.37
C PRO A 69 31.80 15.23 -7.29
N ILE A 70 32.41 14.56 -8.28
CA ILE A 70 31.71 13.67 -9.20
C ILE A 70 31.07 12.51 -8.43
N LEU A 71 31.83 11.84 -7.54
CA LEU A 71 31.33 10.76 -6.69
C LEU A 71 30.15 11.20 -5.82
N VAL A 72 30.26 12.39 -5.22
CA VAL A 72 29.16 12.94 -4.40
C VAL A 72 27.94 13.26 -5.26
N GLY A 73 28.14 13.76 -6.48
CA GLY A 73 27.06 13.98 -7.43
C GLY A 73 26.34 12.69 -7.82
N ILE A 74 27.09 11.60 -8.04
CA ILE A 74 26.52 10.28 -8.35
C ILE A 74 25.53 9.83 -7.27
N TYR A 75 25.82 10.04 -5.99
CA TYR A 75 24.92 9.68 -4.90
C TYR A 75 23.57 10.38 -4.96
N LEU A 76 23.57 11.64 -5.36
CA LEU A 76 22.34 12.42 -5.46
C LEU A 76 21.56 12.08 -6.73
N GLY A 77 22.26 11.82 -7.85
CA GLY A 77 21.62 11.39 -9.10
C GLY A 77 20.86 10.06 -8.97
N ASP A 78 21.39 9.13 -8.19
CA ASP A 78 20.77 7.83 -7.90
C ASP A 78 19.46 7.98 -7.09
N CYS A 79 19.34 9.02 -6.26
CA CYS A 79 18.15 9.26 -5.45
C CYS A 79 16.90 9.62 -6.25
N VAL A 80 17.05 10.15 -7.46
CA VAL A 80 15.91 10.59 -8.29
C VAL A 80 15.03 9.41 -8.68
N THR A 81 15.63 8.27 -9.03
CA THR A 81 14.90 7.04 -9.34
C THR A 81 14.09 6.56 -8.13
N THR A 82 14.71 6.53 -6.95
CA THR A 82 14.02 6.18 -5.70
C THR A 82 12.86 7.14 -5.41
N ALA A 83 13.07 8.46 -5.61
CA ALA A 83 12.04 9.47 -5.42
C ALA A 83 10.82 9.24 -6.33
N ILE A 84 11.06 8.91 -7.61
CA ILE A 84 10.00 8.62 -8.57
C ILE A 84 9.23 7.36 -8.16
N VAL A 85 9.93 6.26 -7.89
CA VAL A 85 9.30 4.98 -7.52
C VAL A 85 8.47 5.11 -6.23
N CYS A 86 9.01 5.80 -5.22
CA CYS A 86 8.30 6.01 -3.96
C CYS A 86 7.17 7.04 -4.04
N SER A 87 7.04 7.81 -5.14
CA SER A 87 6.00 8.85 -5.28
C SER A 87 4.78 8.38 -6.04
N ILE A 88 4.92 7.39 -6.95
CA ILE A 88 3.84 6.94 -7.83
C ILE A 88 2.99 5.91 -7.08
N GLY A 89 1.74 6.27 -6.78
CA GLY A 89 0.71 5.35 -6.25
C GLY A 89 1.00 4.71 -4.89
N SER A 90 2.05 5.16 -4.18
CA SER A 90 2.47 4.53 -2.94
C SER A 90 1.83 5.19 -1.70
N LYS A 91 1.58 4.37 -0.69
CA LYS A 91 1.15 4.78 0.67
C LYS A 91 2.21 5.68 1.34
N ALA A 92 1.88 6.31 2.47
CA ALA A 92 2.75 7.27 3.16
C ALA A 92 4.12 6.67 3.56
N ASP A 93 4.17 5.42 4.00
CA ASP A 93 5.40 4.80 4.48
C ASP A 93 6.46 4.56 3.39
N PRO A 94 6.13 4.04 2.17
CA PRO A 94 7.04 4.04 1.04
C PRO A 94 7.54 5.45 0.66
N LYS A 95 6.65 6.47 0.63
CA LYS A 95 7.03 7.86 0.38
C LYS A 95 8.01 8.38 1.43
N ARG A 96 7.78 8.10 2.71
CA ARG A 96 8.68 8.45 3.81
C ARG A 96 10.04 7.79 3.68
N THR A 97 10.06 6.50 3.30
CA THR A 97 11.32 5.78 3.04
C THR A 97 12.11 6.44 1.91
N GLY A 98 11.47 6.84 0.82
CA GLY A 98 12.07 7.61 -0.25
C GLY A 98 12.63 8.96 0.22
N VAL A 99 11.86 9.68 1.03
CA VAL A 99 12.30 10.97 1.62
C VAL A 99 13.51 10.77 2.54
N ILE A 100 13.50 9.74 3.40
CA ILE A 100 14.64 9.43 4.29
C ILE A 100 15.89 9.12 3.46
N HIS A 101 15.76 8.33 2.38
CA HIS A 101 16.88 8.02 1.49
C HIS A 101 17.47 9.28 0.84
N ILE A 102 16.61 10.19 0.36
CA ILE A 102 17.05 11.48 -0.22
C ILE A 102 17.74 12.34 0.83
N LEU A 103 17.14 12.51 2.01
CA LEU A 103 17.70 13.30 3.11
C LEU A 103 19.06 12.75 3.57
N PHE A 104 19.21 11.44 3.69
CA PHE A 104 20.46 10.79 4.03
C PHE A 104 21.56 11.09 2.99
N ASN A 105 21.24 10.97 1.69
CA ASN A 105 22.22 11.25 0.64
C ASN A 105 22.55 12.76 0.51
N ILE A 106 21.59 13.65 0.72
CA ILE A 106 21.86 15.11 0.77
C ILE A 106 22.77 15.43 1.96
N ALA A 107 22.44 14.94 3.16
CA ALA A 107 23.22 15.18 4.36
C ALA A 107 24.64 14.58 4.25
N GLY A 108 24.76 13.36 3.71
CA GLY A 108 26.04 12.71 3.43
C GLY A 108 26.87 13.47 2.40
N SER A 109 26.24 14.00 1.35
CA SER A 109 26.89 14.82 0.33
C SER A 109 27.45 16.12 0.94
N ILE A 110 26.66 16.81 1.75
CA ILE A 110 27.08 18.02 2.45
C ILE A 110 28.23 17.71 3.41
N LEU A 111 28.11 16.64 4.20
CA LEU A 111 29.16 16.19 5.13
C LEU A 111 30.49 15.94 4.43
N VAL A 112 30.48 15.22 3.31
CA VAL A 112 31.69 14.89 2.55
C VAL A 112 32.28 16.15 1.90
N ILE A 113 31.46 16.97 1.22
CA ILE A 113 31.96 18.18 0.56
C ILE A 113 32.55 19.16 1.57
N VAL A 114 31.81 19.50 2.62
CA VAL A 114 32.25 20.45 3.66
C VAL A 114 33.45 19.88 4.42
N GLY A 115 33.41 18.62 4.80
CA GLY A 115 34.53 17.96 5.50
C GLY A 115 35.81 17.96 4.70
N LEU A 116 35.76 17.61 3.40
CA LEU A 116 36.93 17.62 2.54
C LEU A 116 37.46 19.04 2.27
N MET A 117 36.58 20.01 2.06
CA MET A 117 36.97 21.41 1.88
C MET A 117 37.67 21.96 3.12
N LEU A 118 37.17 21.65 4.31
CA LEU A 118 37.79 22.02 5.57
C LEU A 118 39.19 21.36 5.73
N LEU A 119 39.26 20.03 5.53
CA LEU A 119 40.53 19.29 5.61
C LEU A 119 41.57 19.80 4.61
N HIS A 120 41.16 20.18 3.40
CA HIS A 120 42.01 20.76 2.40
C HIS A 120 42.47 22.18 2.80
N SER A 121 41.56 23.02 3.34
CA SER A 121 41.90 24.37 3.81
C SER A 121 42.92 24.39 4.98
N PHE A 122 42.89 23.32 5.80
CA PHE A 122 43.91 23.13 6.86
C PHE A 122 45.21 22.46 6.36
N GLY A 123 45.31 22.19 5.05
CA GLY A 123 46.50 21.59 4.44
C GLY A 123 46.66 20.09 4.62
N VAL A 124 45.73 19.42 5.29
CA VAL A 124 45.81 17.98 5.57
C VAL A 124 45.76 17.13 4.29
N LEU A 125 45.06 17.60 3.28
CA LEU A 125 44.84 16.84 2.02
C LEU A 125 45.72 17.33 0.86
N ASN A 126 46.64 18.29 1.06
CA ASN A 126 47.41 18.88 -0.02
C ASN A 126 48.21 17.84 -0.82
N ALA A 127 48.79 16.83 -0.17
CA ALA A 127 49.54 15.78 -0.85
C ALA A 127 48.66 14.86 -1.71
N LEU A 128 47.38 14.67 -1.32
CA LEU A 128 46.44 13.78 -1.98
C LEU A 128 45.65 14.49 -3.09
N TRP A 129 45.53 15.84 -3.01
CA TRP A 129 44.56 16.59 -3.82
C TRP A 129 44.84 16.51 -5.32
N ASP A 130 46.10 16.59 -5.68
CA ASP A 130 46.56 16.56 -7.07
C ASP A 130 47.05 15.16 -7.48
N GLU A 131 46.94 14.17 -6.59
CA GLU A 131 47.36 12.79 -6.90
C GLU A 131 46.37 12.14 -7.84
N ALA A 132 46.88 11.55 -8.91
CA ALA A 132 46.07 10.78 -9.88
C ALA A 132 45.54 9.49 -9.23
N LEU A 133 44.22 9.31 -9.28
CA LEU A 133 43.56 8.13 -8.70
C LEU A 133 43.55 6.97 -9.71
N SER A 134 43.99 5.81 -9.25
CA SER A 134 43.77 4.55 -9.96
C SER A 134 42.32 4.07 -9.80
N SER A 135 41.92 3.09 -10.61
CA SER A 135 40.60 2.44 -10.48
C SER A 135 40.31 1.94 -9.06
N GLY A 136 41.32 1.31 -8.42
CA GLY A 136 41.23 0.89 -7.02
C GLY A 136 41.14 2.06 -6.06
N GLY A 137 41.86 3.16 -6.34
CA GLY A 137 41.81 4.41 -5.56
C GLY A 137 40.40 5.02 -5.55
N ILE A 138 39.72 5.06 -6.71
CA ILE A 138 38.33 5.53 -6.81
C ILE A 138 37.37 4.65 -5.99
N ALA A 139 37.54 3.33 -6.04
CA ALA A 139 36.73 2.39 -5.26
C ALA A 139 36.92 2.62 -3.74
N ASN A 140 38.17 2.81 -3.31
CA ASN A 140 38.50 3.07 -1.90
C ASN A 140 37.90 4.41 -1.43
N VAL A 141 38.04 5.47 -2.21
CA VAL A 141 37.46 6.79 -1.91
C VAL A 141 35.93 6.69 -1.78
N HIS A 142 35.29 6.01 -2.73
CA HIS A 142 33.86 5.75 -2.68
C HIS A 142 33.44 5.01 -1.40
N THR A 143 34.16 3.93 -1.05
CA THR A 143 33.88 3.13 0.15
C THR A 143 34.06 3.94 1.43
N VAL A 144 35.15 4.72 1.53
CA VAL A 144 35.41 5.58 2.69
C VAL A 144 34.31 6.64 2.84
N PHE A 145 33.89 7.30 1.76
CA PHE A 145 32.82 8.31 1.82
C PHE A 145 31.51 7.71 2.31
N ARG A 146 31.13 6.53 1.80
CA ARG A 146 29.91 5.85 2.23
C ARG A 146 30.01 5.41 3.70
N LEU A 147 31.13 4.86 4.11
CA LEU A 147 31.34 4.40 5.48
C LEU A 147 31.31 5.56 6.47
N VAL A 148 32.02 6.65 6.19
CA VAL A 148 32.03 7.86 7.03
C VAL A 148 30.63 8.45 7.13
N SER A 149 29.92 8.58 5.99
CA SER A 149 28.55 9.08 5.99
C SER A 149 27.62 8.18 6.81
N ALA A 150 27.74 6.86 6.69
CA ALA A 150 26.94 5.93 7.48
C ALA A 150 27.22 6.06 9.00
N ILE A 151 28.48 6.07 9.41
CA ILE A 151 28.86 6.16 10.83
C ILE A 151 28.39 7.49 11.44
N VAL A 152 28.56 8.59 10.74
CA VAL A 152 28.22 9.94 11.25
C VAL A 152 26.70 10.18 11.25
N LEU A 153 25.98 9.67 10.22
CA LEU A 153 24.56 9.94 10.09
C LEU A 153 23.64 8.89 10.77
N LEU A 154 24.18 7.70 11.11
CA LEU A 154 23.41 6.66 11.80
C LEU A 154 22.76 7.16 13.11
N PRO A 155 23.46 7.89 14.01
CA PRO A 155 22.85 8.42 15.22
C PRO A 155 21.75 9.47 14.95
N VAL A 156 21.71 10.03 13.73
CA VAL A 156 20.81 11.11 13.31
C VAL A 156 19.60 10.57 12.54
N CYS A 157 19.57 9.27 12.22
CA CYS A 157 18.47 8.64 11.43
C CYS A 157 17.08 8.92 12.00
N GLY A 158 16.91 8.93 13.33
CA GLY A 158 15.64 9.27 13.98
C GLY A 158 15.16 10.70 13.72
N GLN A 159 16.06 11.62 13.37
CA GLN A 159 15.70 13.00 12.97
C GLN A 159 15.20 13.01 11.52
N PHE A 160 15.80 12.21 10.62
CA PHE A 160 15.31 12.04 9.25
C PHE A 160 13.90 11.42 9.23
N GLU A 161 13.64 10.45 10.10
CA GLU A 161 12.31 9.89 10.28
C GLU A 161 11.29 10.97 10.72
N LYS A 162 11.60 11.74 11.77
CA LYS A 162 10.73 12.83 12.23
C LYS A 162 10.49 13.88 11.13
N LEU A 163 11.52 14.18 10.34
CA LEU A 163 11.39 15.14 9.24
C LEU A 163 10.56 14.55 8.09
N SER A 164 10.74 13.27 7.76
CA SER A 164 9.94 12.60 6.74
C SER A 164 8.45 12.58 7.09
N ARG A 165 8.09 12.35 8.37
CA ARG A 165 6.71 12.42 8.88
C ARG A 165 6.11 13.83 8.81
N LYS A 166 6.93 14.89 8.88
CA LYS A 166 6.47 16.27 8.66
C LYS A 166 6.24 16.60 7.18
N LEU A 167 7.07 16.04 6.29
CA LEU A 167 7.00 16.29 4.85
C LEU A 167 5.92 15.44 4.18
N VAL A 168 5.79 14.20 4.62
CA VAL A 168 4.77 13.26 4.16
C VAL A 168 3.86 13.01 5.33
N LYS A 169 2.68 13.62 5.30
CA LYS A 169 1.63 13.38 6.31
C LYS A 169 1.24 11.90 6.27
N ASP A 170 0.73 11.41 7.38
CA ASP A 170 0.07 10.10 7.39
C ASP A 170 -1.01 10.12 6.30
N ASP A 171 -1.14 9.01 5.58
CA ASP A 171 -2.37 8.77 4.85
C ASP A 171 -3.48 8.95 5.89
N VAL A 172 -4.48 9.74 5.56
CA VAL A 172 -5.66 9.80 6.41
C VAL A 172 -6.13 8.36 6.48
N ARG A 173 -5.94 7.70 7.62
CA ARG A 173 -6.50 6.38 7.84
C ARG A 173 -8.00 6.57 7.88
N LEU A 174 -8.62 6.29 6.77
CA LEU A 174 -10.06 6.40 6.57
C LEU A 174 -10.76 5.18 7.16
N GLY A 175 -10.02 4.06 7.21
CA GLY A 175 -10.42 2.80 7.81
C GLY A 175 -9.87 2.59 9.23
N GLU A 176 -10.43 1.64 9.94
CA GLU A 176 -9.96 1.22 11.25
C GLU A 176 -8.65 0.44 11.17
N ASN A 177 -7.79 0.58 12.18
CA ASN A 177 -6.56 -0.19 12.27
C ASN A 177 -6.86 -1.59 12.84
N VAL A 178 -6.60 -2.63 12.06
CA VAL A 178 -6.81 -4.03 12.44
C VAL A 178 -5.55 -4.69 13.07
N ASP A 179 -4.53 -3.90 13.38
CA ASP A 179 -3.28 -4.43 13.98
C ASP A 179 -3.52 -5.03 15.38
N HIS A 180 -4.53 -4.54 16.09
CA HIS A 180 -4.91 -5.11 17.39
C HIS A 180 -5.48 -6.51 17.21
N GLU A 181 -6.45 -6.69 16.34
CA GLU A 181 -7.10 -7.96 16.05
C GLU A 181 -6.08 -9.00 15.54
N LEU A 182 -5.17 -8.58 14.65
CA LEU A 182 -4.08 -9.43 14.18
C LEU A 182 -3.15 -9.88 15.33
N SER A 183 -2.93 -9.04 16.34
CA SER A 183 -2.12 -9.39 17.51
C SER A 183 -2.77 -10.44 18.40
N LEU A 184 -4.08 -10.61 18.33
CA LEU A 184 -4.83 -11.64 19.04
C LEU A 184 -4.71 -13.02 18.38
N LEU A 185 -4.33 -13.07 17.11
CA LEU A 185 -4.15 -14.28 16.32
C LEU A 185 -2.72 -14.83 16.41
N ASP A 186 -2.16 -14.88 17.62
CA ASP A 186 -0.80 -15.37 17.88
C ASP A 186 -0.85 -16.82 18.44
N GLU A 187 -0.07 -17.73 17.86
CA GLU A 187 0.01 -19.12 18.25
C GLU A 187 0.41 -19.36 19.71
N LYS A 188 1.02 -18.37 20.37
CA LYS A 188 1.31 -18.44 21.81
C LYS A 188 0.05 -18.68 22.64
N PHE A 189 -1.14 -18.30 22.13
CA PHE A 189 -2.42 -18.52 22.79
C PHE A 189 -2.96 -19.95 22.65
N PHE A 190 -2.37 -20.80 21.80
CA PHE A 190 -2.79 -22.21 21.65
C PHE A 190 -2.63 -23.03 22.92
N THR A 191 -1.79 -22.57 23.86
CA THR A 191 -1.71 -23.17 25.22
C THR A 191 -2.98 -22.97 26.03
N SER A 192 -3.85 -22.03 25.64
CA SER A 192 -5.16 -21.76 26.24
C SER A 192 -6.20 -21.61 25.12
N PRO A 193 -6.74 -22.74 24.59
CA PRO A 193 -7.62 -22.73 23.42
C PRO A 193 -8.82 -21.81 23.53
N ALA A 194 -9.37 -21.61 24.73
CA ALA A 194 -10.49 -20.69 24.96
C ALA A 194 -10.10 -19.23 24.70
N ILE A 195 -8.89 -18.81 25.08
CA ILE A 195 -8.37 -17.45 24.82
C ILE A 195 -8.10 -17.31 23.32
N ALA A 196 -7.49 -18.32 22.69
CA ALA A 196 -7.22 -18.34 21.27
C ALA A 196 -8.51 -18.19 20.45
N LEU A 197 -9.55 -18.92 20.82
CA LEU A 197 -10.87 -18.88 20.17
C LEU A 197 -11.56 -17.52 20.37
N SER A 198 -11.46 -16.93 21.57
CA SER A 198 -11.98 -15.59 21.84
C SER A 198 -11.31 -14.53 20.97
N GLY A 199 -9.99 -14.60 20.77
CA GLY A 199 -9.26 -13.68 19.90
C GLY A 199 -9.70 -13.80 18.43
N ALA A 200 -9.93 -15.02 17.95
CA ALA A 200 -10.48 -15.24 16.60
C ALA A 200 -11.89 -14.66 16.46
N GLY A 201 -12.76 -14.85 17.46
CA GLY A 201 -14.12 -14.29 17.48
C GLY A 201 -14.11 -12.75 17.44
N GLU A 202 -13.18 -12.10 18.13
CA GLU A 202 -13.02 -10.65 18.10
C GLU A 202 -12.58 -10.15 16.71
N ALA A 203 -11.63 -10.84 16.08
CA ALA A 203 -11.19 -10.52 14.72
C ALA A 203 -12.35 -10.65 13.70
N ILE A 204 -13.12 -11.74 13.76
CA ILE A 204 -14.28 -11.96 12.87
C ILE A 204 -15.39 -10.92 13.15
N THR A 205 -15.60 -10.54 14.40
CA THR A 205 -16.57 -9.48 14.76
C THR A 205 -16.17 -8.13 14.14
N THR A 206 -14.87 -7.85 14.07
CA THR A 206 -14.36 -6.67 13.37
C THR A 206 -14.61 -6.76 11.87
N MET A 207 -14.39 -7.93 11.23
CA MET A 207 -14.73 -8.16 9.82
C MET A 207 -16.22 -7.89 9.56
N ALA A 208 -17.11 -8.46 10.39
CA ALA A 208 -18.56 -8.26 10.30
C ALA A 208 -18.96 -6.77 10.37
N ARG A 209 -18.34 -6.04 11.27
CA ARG A 209 -18.58 -4.60 11.45
C ARG A 209 -18.09 -3.77 10.26
N LEU A 210 -16.90 -4.09 9.73
CA LEU A 210 -16.33 -3.41 8.57
C LEU A 210 -17.18 -3.70 7.31
N ALA A 211 -17.57 -4.95 7.08
CA ALA A 211 -18.41 -5.36 5.96
C ALA A 211 -19.77 -4.63 6.00
N ARG A 212 -20.46 -4.65 7.16
CA ARG A 212 -21.71 -3.90 7.36
C ARG A 212 -21.55 -2.41 7.05
N THR A 213 -20.51 -1.77 7.58
CA THR A 213 -20.24 -0.36 7.36
C THR A 213 -19.92 -0.07 5.90
N GLY A 214 -19.14 -0.92 5.25
CA GLY A 214 -18.79 -0.85 3.84
C GLY A 214 -20.02 -0.88 2.94
N VAL A 215 -20.91 -1.85 3.13
CA VAL A 215 -22.16 -1.97 2.35
C VAL A 215 -23.06 -0.75 2.52
N MET A 216 -23.29 -0.29 3.76
CA MET A 216 -24.15 0.87 4.01
C MET A 216 -23.58 2.17 3.42
N SER A 217 -22.25 2.31 3.44
CA SER A 217 -21.55 3.42 2.81
C SER A 217 -21.62 3.33 1.28
N ALA A 218 -21.46 2.14 0.70
CA ALA A 218 -21.57 1.91 -0.75
C ALA A 218 -22.98 2.23 -1.28
N MET A 219 -24.01 1.83 -0.55
CA MET A 219 -25.39 2.24 -0.87
C MET A 219 -25.57 3.77 -0.82
N GLY A 220 -24.87 4.46 0.10
CA GLY A 220 -24.85 5.92 0.15
C GLY A 220 -24.13 6.55 -1.05
N VAL A 221 -23.05 5.95 -1.54
CA VAL A 221 -22.31 6.41 -2.73
C VAL A 221 -23.16 6.27 -4.01
N LEU A 222 -24.03 5.25 -4.09
CA LEU A 222 -25.00 5.13 -5.19
C LEU A 222 -26.05 6.26 -5.21
N GLU A 223 -26.36 6.84 -4.04
CA GLU A 223 -27.24 8.01 -3.92
C GLU A 223 -26.50 9.30 -4.25
N GLN A 224 -25.32 9.48 -3.68
CA GLN A 224 -24.49 10.64 -3.88
C GLN A 224 -23.03 10.19 -4.00
N TYR A 225 -22.48 10.28 -5.21
CA TYR A 225 -21.09 9.89 -5.47
C TYR A 225 -20.10 10.68 -4.60
N ASP A 226 -19.25 9.96 -3.91
CA ASP A 226 -18.15 10.52 -3.11
C ASP A 226 -16.91 9.64 -3.21
N ALA A 227 -15.90 10.12 -3.93
CA ALA A 227 -14.64 9.39 -4.12
C ALA A 227 -13.89 9.09 -2.82
N HIS A 228 -14.02 9.95 -1.80
CA HIS A 228 -13.41 9.73 -0.51
C HIS A 228 -14.05 8.54 0.23
N THR A 229 -15.37 8.44 0.21
CA THR A 229 -16.10 7.30 0.79
C THR A 229 -15.74 6.00 0.06
N ILE A 230 -15.54 6.03 -1.25
CA ILE A 230 -15.07 4.85 -2.03
C ILE A 230 -13.69 4.41 -1.55
N GLU A 231 -12.76 5.33 -1.32
CA GLU A 231 -11.42 5.02 -0.81
C GLU A 231 -11.49 4.36 0.58
N VAL A 232 -12.37 4.84 1.47
CA VAL A 232 -12.63 4.20 2.78
C VAL A 232 -13.17 2.77 2.64
N ILE A 233 -14.10 2.55 1.71
CA ILE A 233 -14.69 1.22 1.49
C ILE A 233 -13.62 0.26 1.01
N ASN A 234 -12.77 0.65 0.06
CA ASN A 234 -11.68 -0.17 -0.44
C ASN A 234 -10.63 -0.47 0.65
N GLU A 235 -10.31 0.51 1.53
CA GLU A 235 -9.44 0.25 2.69
C GLU A 235 -10.06 -0.74 3.68
N ASN A 236 -11.36 -0.65 3.93
CA ASN A 236 -12.07 -1.58 4.82
C ASN A 236 -12.06 -3.00 4.25
N GLU A 237 -12.22 -3.16 2.94
CA GLU A 237 -12.14 -4.45 2.28
C GLU A 237 -10.72 -5.03 2.33
N GLU A 238 -9.66 -4.25 2.05
CA GLU A 238 -8.27 -4.69 2.27
C GLU A 238 -8.02 -5.16 3.71
N HIS A 239 -8.70 -4.57 4.70
CA HIS A 239 -8.62 -4.99 6.10
C HIS A 239 -9.37 -6.28 6.37
N ILE A 240 -10.54 -6.45 5.75
CA ILE A 240 -11.35 -7.69 5.85
C ILE A 240 -10.56 -8.86 5.25
N ASP A 241 -10.00 -8.71 4.05
CA ASP A 241 -9.17 -9.71 3.39
C ASP A 241 -7.98 -10.12 4.24
N LYS A 242 -7.26 -9.12 4.76
CA LYS A 242 -6.11 -9.36 5.63
C LYS A 242 -6.49 -10.13 6.90
N LEU A 243 -7.63 -9.81 7.50
CA LEU A 243 -8.14 -10.54 8.66
C LEU A 243 -8.58 -11.95 8.27
N ALA A 244 -9.29 -12.13 7.15
CA ALA A 244 -9.75 -13.43 6.66
C ALA A 244 -8.57 -14.40 6.46
N ASP A 245 -7.54 -13.98 5.75
CA ASP A 245 -6.32 -14.77 5.53
C ASP A 245 -5.66 -15.22 6.85
N HIS A 246 -5.60 -14.34 7.85
CA HIS A 246 -4.98 -14.66 9.14
C HIS A 246 -5.90 -15.53 10.00
N VAL A 247 -7.20 -15.27 10.01
CA VAL A 247 -8.20 -16.05 10.73
C VAL A 247 -8.26 -17.47 10.19
N ASP A 248 -8.33 -17.67 8.86
CA ASP A 248 -8.35 -18.98 8.23
C ASP A 248 -7.16 -19.84 8.68
N ASN A 249 -5.95 -19.33 8.46
CA ASN A 249 -4.72 -20.02 8.86
C ASN A 249 -4.66 -20.28 10.37
N TYR A 250 -5.12 -19.34 11.20
CA TYR A 250 -5.12 -19.46 12.64
C TYR A 250 -6.09 -20.52 13.15
N LEU A 251 -7.34 -20.54 12.63
CA LEU A 251 -8.36 -21.52 13.02
C LEU A 251 -7.98 -22.94 12.60
N ILE A 252 -7.42 -23.12 11.40
CA ILE A 252 -6.90 -24.42 10.94
C ILE A 252 -5.82 -24.94 11.90
N ARG A 253 -4.89 -24.09 12.32
CA ARG A 253 -3.80 -24.46 13.23
C ARG A 253 -4.25 -24.60 14.68
N LEU A 254 -5.30 -23.92 15.10
CA LEU A 254 -5.91 -24.06 16.41
C LEU A 254 -6.69 -25.37 16.55
N SER A 255 -7.30 -25.87 15.45
CA SER A 255 -8.17 -27.04 15.45
C SER A 255 -7.61 -28.27 16.18
N PRO A 256 -6.34 -28.69 16.00
CA PRO A 256 -5.77 -29.83 16.73
C PRO A 256 -5.62 -29.61 18.25
N HIS A 257 -5.71 -28.38 18.73
CA HIS A 257 -5.59 -28.03 20.14
C HIS A 257 -6.93 -27.90 20.85
N MET A 258 -8.04 -27.96 20.07
CA MET A 258 -9.39 -27.81 20.62
C MET A 258 -9.87 -29.12 21.31
N PRO A 259 -10.37 -29.04 22.54
CA PRO A 259 -11.06 -30.19 23.15
C PRO A 259 -12.39 -30.41 22.45
N SER A 260 -12.82 -31.69 22.41
CA SER A 260 -14.14 -32.05 21.89
C SER A 260 -15.28 -31.39 22.68
N GLY A 261 -16.38 -31.03 22.01
CA GLY A 261 -17.54 -30.36 22.58
C GLY A 261 -17.64 -28.91 22.21
N HIS A 262 -18.27 -28.06 23.00
CA HIS A 262 -18.63 -26.67 22.70
C HIS A 262 -17.50 -25.81 22.11
N GLY A 263 -16.24 -26.05 22.48
CA GLY A 263 -15.11 -25.34 21.87
C GLY A 263 -14.88 -25.71 20.41
N SER A 264 -15.06 -27.01 20.06
CA SER A 264 -14.98 -27.49 18.67
C SER A 264 -16.14 -26.95 17.84
N ASP A 265 -17.35 -26.91 18.41
CA ASP A 265 -18.55 -26.41 17.73
C ASP A 265 -18.41 -24.91 17.42
N MET A 266 -17.91 -24.12 18.38
CA MET A 266 -17.61 -22.71 18.18
C MET A 266 -16.52 -22.49 17.13
N LEU A 267 -15.46 -23.31 17.10
CA LEU A 267 -14.44 -23.25 16.05
C LEU A 267 -15.07 -23.47 14.66
N ASN A 268 -15.90 -24.49 14.51
CA ASN A 268 -16.59 -24.79 13.26
C ASN A 268 -17.51 -23.65 12.84
N TYR A 269 -18.24 -23.07 13.78
CA TYR A 269 -19.08 -21.89 13.56
C TYR A 269 -18.26 -20.71 13.02
N TYR A 270 -17.10 -20.43 13.59
CA TYR A 270 -16.22 -19.36 13.11
C TYR A 270 -15.69 -19.62 11.70
N ILE A 271 -15.31 -20.89 11.41
CA ILE A 271 -14.85 -21.30 10.07
C ILE A 271 -15.95 -21.10 9.01
N GLN A 272 -17.20 -21.29 9.38
CA GLN A 272 -18.33 -21.08 8.46
C GLN A 272 -18.63 -19.59 8.26
N CYS A 273 -18.54 -18.76 9.32
CA CYS A 273 -18.99 -17.38 9.29
C CYS A 273 -17.98 -16.40 8.69
N PHE A 274 -16.66 -16.57 8.91
CA PHE A 274 -15.69 -15.56 8.49
C PHE A 274 -15.70 -15.30 6.98
N GLY A 275 -15.84 -16.37 6.19
CA GLY A 275 -15.91 -16.27 4.73
C GLY A 275 -17.18 -15.58 4.22
N GLU A 276 -18.28 -15.61 4.99
CA GLU A 276 -19.50 -14.88 4.61
C GLU A 276 -19.28 -13.38 4.78
N PHE A 277 -18.57 -12.93 5.83
CA PHE A 277 -18.25 -11.52 6.03
C PHE A 277 -17.24 -10.97 5.02
N GLU A 278 -16.27 -11.77 4.58
CA GLU A 278 -15.38 -11.45 3.47
C GLU A 278 -16.19 -11.15 2.20
N ARG A 279 -17.08 -12.08 1.81
CA ARG A 279 -17.94 -11.92 0.62
C ARG A 279 -18.86 -10.70 0.71
N ILE A 280 -19.40 -10.40 1.89
CA ILE A 280 -20.18 -9.16 2.10
C ILE A 280 -19.30 -7.92 1.85
N GLY A 281 -18.04 -7.94 2.27
CA GLY A 281 -17.05 -6.90 1.99
C GLY A 281 -16.79 -6.71 0.50
N ASP A 282 -16.56 -7.81 -0.24
CA ASP A 282 -16.39 -7.83 -1.69
C ASP A 282 -17.57 -7.17 -2.42
N HIS A 283 -18.79 -7.51 -2.01
CA HIS A 283 -19.99 -6.93 -2.60
C HIS A 283 -20.14 -5.44 -2.32
N ALA A 284 -19.59 -4.92 -1.20
CA ALA A 284 -19.54 -3.48 -0.95
C ALA A 284 -18.66 -2.76 -1.98
N VAL A 285 -17.51 -3.33 -2.34
CA VAL A 285 -16.64 -2.80 -3.40
C VAL A 285 -17.35 -2.87 -4.75
N ASN A 286 -17.98 -3.99 -5.11
CA ASN A 286 -18.74 -4.11 -6.35
C ASN A 286 -19.84 -3.03 -6.48
N LEU A 287 -20.50 -2.67 -5.39
CA LEU A 287 -21.49 -1.57 -5.38
C LEU A 287 -20.83 -0.21 -5.65
N THR A 288 -19.59 0.03 -5.19
CA THR A 288 -18.87 1.26 -5.51
C THR A 288 -18.43 1.32 -6.96
N GLU A 289 -18.07 0.18 -7.56
CA GLU A 289 -17.76 0.07 -8.99
C GLU A 289 -19.00 0.42 -9.84
N ASN A 290 -20.20 -0.03 -9.44
CA ASN A 290 -21.44 0.37 -10.08
C ASN A 290 -21.69 1.89 -9.99
N ALA A 291 -21.37 2.52 -8.85
CA ALA A 291 -21.49 3.98 -8.71
C ALA A 291 -20.49 4.73 -9.62
N GLN A 292 -19.26 4.23 -9.72
CA GLN A 292 -18.24 4.76 -10.63
C GLN A 292 -18.68 4.62 -12.09
N GLU A 293 -19.29 3.50 -12.46
CA GLU A 293 -19.80 3.29 -13.82
C GLU A 293 -20.90 4.29 -14.21
N PHE A 294 -21.78 4.64 -13.27
CA PHE A 294 -22.77 5.71 -13.51
C PHE A 294 -22.09 7.05 -13.79
N LEU A 295 -21.03 7.39 -13.03
CA LEU A 295 -20.30 8.63 -13.21
C LEU A 295 -19.57 8.66 -14.56
N ASP A 296 -18.81 7.62 -14.89
CA ASP A 296 -17.99 7.53 -16.11
C ASP A 296 -18.83 7.64 -17.38
N ARG A 297 -20.04 7.12 -17.33
CA ARG A 297 -20.98 7.15 -18.47
C ARG A 297 -21.94 8.34 -18.44
N SER A 298 -21.79 9.24 -17.48
CA SER A 298 -22.73 10.35 -17.26
C SER A 298 -24.18 9.88 -17.24
N ALA A 299 -24.42 8.67 -16.73
CA ALA A 299 -25.73 8.06 -16.59
C ALA A 299 -26.31 8.39 -15.21
N SER A 300 -27.63 8.42 -15.10
CA SER A 300 -28.30 8.63 -13.81
C SER A 300 -29.53 7.72 -13.71
N LEU A 301 -29.86 7.38 -12.48
CA LEU A 301 -31.10 6.69 -12.18
C LEU A 301 -32.30 7.62 -12.35
N SER A 302 -33.43 7.06 -12.76
CA SER A 302 -34.68 7.81 -12.72
C SER A 302 -35.08 8.12 -11.28
N PRO A 303 -35.83 9.20 -10.99
CA PRO A 303 -36.29 9.52 -9.63
C PRO A 303 -37.00 8.34 -8.94
N THR A 304 -37.76 7.56 -9.71
CA THR A 304 -38.43 6.36 -9.18
C THR A 304 -37.44 5.26 -8.81
N ALA A 305 -36.42 4.99 -9.66
CA ALA A 305 -35.39 4.00 -9.37
C ALA A 305 -34.55 4.40 -8.14
N HIS A 306 -34.30 5.70 -7.98
CA HIS A 306 -33.62 6.22 -6.79
C HIS A 306 -34.44 5.97 -5.51
N GLN A 307 -35.74 6.25 -5.54
CA GLN A 307 -36.62 5.96 -4.39
C GLN A 307 -36.68 4.47 -4.08
N GLU A 308 -36.72 3.60 -5.09
CA GLU A 308 -36.68 2.15 -4.94
C GLU A 308 -35.40 1.69 -4.26
N LEU A 309 -34.24 2.24 -4.65
CA LEU A 309 -32.96 1.94 -3.98
C LEU A 309 -32.90 2.40 -2.52
N MET A 310 -33.53 3.52 -2.18
CA MET A 310 -33.61 3.96 -0.78
C MET A 310 -34.36 2.96 0.11
N VAL A 311 -35.50 2.44 -0.39
CA VAL A 311 -36.26 1.41 0.33
C VAL A 311 -35.43 0.14 0.49
N LEU A 312 -34.76 -0.30 -0.59
CA LEU A 312 -33.88 -1.47 -0.54
C LEU A 312 -32.73 -1.30 0.43
N ARG A 313 -32.14 -0.09 0.52
CA ARG A 313 -31.09 0.26 1.51
C ARG A 313 -31.57 0.12 2.95
N GLU A 314 -32.79 0.53 3.26
CA GLU A 314 -33.36 0.42 4.61
C GLU A 314 -33.47 -1.04 5.05
N VAL A 315 -34.03 -1.90 4.18
CA VAL A 315 -34.20 -3.33 4.46
C VAL A 315 -32.84 -4.04 4.53
N LEU A 316 -31.90 -3.68 3.62
CA LEU A 316 -30.54 -4.19 3.66
C LEU A 316 -29.79 -3.81 4.94
N GLY A 317 -30.02 -2.59 5.45
CA GLY A 317 -29.48 -2.15 6.74
C GLY A 317 -30.03 -2.98 7.89
N GLU A 318 -31.31 -3.33 7.87
CA GLU A 318 -31.96 -4.16 8.89
C GLU A 318 -31.38 -5.58 8.94
N ILE A 319 -31.25 -6.25 7.80
CA ILE A 319 -30.68 -7.61 7.76
C ILE A 319 -29.21 -7.62 8.22
N LEU A 320 -28.40 -6.64 7.80
CA LEU A 320 -27.01 -6.49 8.25
C LEU A 320 -26.91 -6.24 9.76
N ASP A 321 -27.84 -5.48 10.35
CA ASP A 321 -27.90 -5.25 11.78
C ASP A 321 -28.23 -6.51 12.57
N TYR A 322 -29.19 -7.31 12.09
CA TYR A 322 -29.49 -8.60 12.69
C TYR A 322 -28.31 -9.58 12.56
N THR A 323 -27.68 -9.65 11.40
CA THR A 323 -26.52 -10.50 11.15
C THR A 323 -25.35 -10.15 12.06
N TYR A 324 -25.02 -8.88 12.18
CA TYR A 324 -23.99 -8.41 13.11
C TYR A 324 -24.29 -8.79 14.56
N LYS A 325 -25.53 -8.56 15.04
CA LYS A 325 -25.94 -8.89 16.40
C LYS A 325 -25.93 -10.40 16.64
N ALA A 326 -26.44 -11.17 15.69
CA ALA A 326 -26.46 -12.62 15.74
C ALA A 326 -25.05 -13.18 15.94
N PHE A 327 -24.08 -12.71 15.17
CA PHE A 327 -22.69 -13.15 15.29
C PHE A 327 -21.99 -12.61 16.53
N ALA A 328 -21.98 -11.29 16.73
CA ALA A 328 -21.20 -10.64 17.78
C ALA A 328 -21.60 -11.02 19.21
N ALA A 329 -22.88 -11.33 19.42
CA ALA A 329 -23.41 -11.71 20.72
C ALA A 329 -23.90 -13.19 20.78
N THR A 330 -23.74 -13.94 19.70
CA THR A 330 -24.36 -15.27 19.52
C THR A 330 -25.86 -15.20 19.88
N ASP A 331 -26.55 -14.20 19.29
CA ASP A 331 -27.92 -13.85 19.65
C ASP A 331 -28.92 -14.65 18.81
N TYR A 332 -29.56 -15.63 19.46
CA TYR A 332 -30.58 -16.50 18.85
C TYR A 332 -31.77 -15.70 18.29
N GLU A 333 -32.27 -14.71 19.04
CA GLU A 333 -33.43 -13.92 18.59
C GLU A 333 -33.07 -13.06 17.38
N ALA A 334 -31.87 -12.46 17.35
CA ALA A 334 -31.40 -11.75 16.16
C ALA A 334 -31.28 -12.68 14.96
N ALA A 335 -30.72 -13.87 15.15
CA ALA A 335 -30.55 -14.88 14.08
C ALA A 335 -31.89 -15.31 13.44
N ARG A 336 -32.93 -15.50 14.25
CA ARG A 336 -34.28 -15.86 13.77
C ARG A 336 -34.96 -14.80 12.92
N HIS A 337 -34.53 -13.55 13.00
CA HIS A 337 -35.09 -12.45 12.21
C HIS A 337 -34.39 -12.30 10.86
N ILE A 338 -33.27 -12.97 10.62
CA ILE A 338 -32.49 -12.78 9.39
C ILE A 338 -33.27 -13.36 8.19
N GLU A 339 -33.67 -14.61 8.23
CA GLU A 339 -34.39 -15.28 7.14
C GLU A 339 -35.69 -14.57 6.70
N PRO A 340 -36.58 -14.15 7.63
CA PRO A 340 -37.77 -13.38 7.23
C PRO A 340 -37.45 -12.04 6.57
N VAL A 341 -36.33 -11.39 6.90
CA VAL A 341 -35.92 -10.12 6.26
C VAL A 341 -35.25 -10.40 4.92
N GLU A 342 -34.52 -11.49 4.78
CA GLU A 342 -33.96 -11.95 3.52
C GLU A 342 -35.05 -12.22 2.48
N GLU A 343 -36.13 -12.94 2.84
CA GLU A 343 -37.29 -13.13 1.98
C GLU A 343 -37.90 -11.78 1.49
N VAL A 344 -37.90 -10.76 2.36
CA VAL A 344 -38.35 -9.41 1.97
C VAL A 344 -37.37 -8.76 0.98
N VAL A 345 -36.05 -8.95 1.15
CA VAL A 345 -35.06 -8.44 0.19
C VAL A 345 -35.26 -9.09 -1.16
N ASP A 346 -35.46 -10.40 -1.21
CA ASP A 346 -35.69 -11.15 -2.45
C ASP A 346 -36.93 -10.68 -3.20
N ASP A 347 -38.05 -10.53 -2.49
CA ASP A 347 -39.30 -10.02 -3.06
C ASP A 347 -39.14 -8.59 -3.60
N LEU A 348 -38.42 -7.73 -2.87
CA LEU A 348 -38.10 -6.39 -3.32
C LEU A 348 -37.24 -6.42 -4.57
N VAL A 349 -36.13 -7.17 -4.59
CA VAL A 349 -35.23 -7.33 -5.73
C VAL A 349 -36.01 -7.80 -6.97
N ALA A 350 -36.85 -8.81 -6.84
CA ALA A 350 -37.70 -9.31 -7.93
C ALA A 350 -38.66 -8.22 -8.47
N THR A 351 -39.29 -7.47 -7.57
CA THR A 351 -40.20 -6.37 -7.93
C THR A 351 -39.47 -5.22 -8.62
N LEU A 352 -38.33 -4.80 -8.08
CA LEU A 352 -37.52 -3.72 -8.63
C LEU A 352 -36.95 -4.07 -10.01
N ARG A 353 -36.52 -5.33 -10.18
CA ARG A 353 -36.09 -5.90 -11.47
C ARG A 353 -37.21 -5.79 -12.51
N ALA A 354 -38.42 -6.21 -12.18
CA ALA A 354 -39.58 -6.14 -13.07
C ALA A 354 -39.97 -4.68 -13.43
N ASN A 355 -39.97 -3.79 -12.45
CA ASN A 355 -40.25 -2.37 -12.64
C ASN A 355 -39.17 -1.73 -13.54
N HIS A 356 -37.91 -2.08 -13.34
CA HIS A 356 -36.82 -1.54 -14.12
C HIS A 356 -36.87 -1.99 -15.58
N ILE A 357 -37.12 -3.28 -15.85
CA ILE A 357 -37.33 -3.80 -17.23
C ILE A 357 -38.44 -3.05 -17.93
N ARG A 358 -39.53 -2.73 -17.22
CA ARG A 358 -40.64 -1.93 -17.76
C ARG A 358 -40.19 -0.52 -18.15
N ARG A 359 -39.42 0.19 -17.27
CA ARG A 359 -38.85 1.53 -17.53
C ARG A 359 -37.93 1.53 -18.75
N VAL A 360 -37.07 0.53 -18.91
CA VAL A 360 -36.21 0.40 -20.09
C VAL A 360 -37.03 0.21 -21.36
N ARG A 361 -38.03 -0.71 -21.33
CA ARG A 361 -38.94 -0.94 -22.49
C ARG A 361 -39.72 0.31 -22.89
N ASP A 362 -40.16 1.08 -21.90
CA ASP A 362 -40.96 2.30 -22.12
C ASP A 362 -40.08 3.53 -22.45
N GLY A 363 -38.75 3.35 -22.63
CA GLY A 363 -37.80 4.41 -23.00
C GLY A 363 -37.51 5.43 -21.90
N GLN A 364 -37.85 5.13 -20.66
CA GLN A 364 -37.66 5.99 -19.49
C GLN A 364 -36.25 5.84 -18.85
N CYS A 365 -35.49 4.87 -19.32
CA CYS A 365 -34.13 4.57 -18.83
C CYS A 365 -33.27 4.13 -20.00
N THR A 366 -31.99 4.49 -19.98
CA THR A 366 -31.01 3.99 -20.96
C THR A 366 -30.68 2.53 -20.70
N VAL A 367 -30.30 1.79 -21.74
CA VAL A 367 -29.92 0.37 -21.61
C VAL A 367 -28.74 0.21 -20.65
N TYR A 368 -27.79 1.13 -20.69
CA TYR A 368 -26.61 1.08 -19.81
C TYR A 368 -26.96 1.30 -18.33
N ALA A 369 -27.71 2.36 -18.02
CA ALA A 369 -28.21 2.55 -16.66
C ALA A 369 -29.05 1.36 -16.18
N GLY A 370 -29.69 0.68 -17.15
CA GLY A 370 -30.44 -0.55 -16.92
C GLY A 370 -29.59 -1.72 -16.46
N LEU A 371 -28.47 -1.95 -17.12
CA LEU A 371 -27.57 -3.05 -16.77
C LEU A 371 -26.93 -2.80 -15.39
N THR A 372 -26.38 -1.60 -15.16
CA THR A 372 -25.76 -1.26 -13.88
C THR A 372 -26.76 -1.35 -12.71
N PHE A 373 -28.05 -0.94 -12.93
CA PHE A 373 -29.07 -1.11 -11.91
C PHE A 373 -29.35 -2.58 -11.59
N LEU A 374 -29.39 -3.46 -12.60
CA LEU A 374 -29.56 -4.90 -12.40
C LEU A 374 -28.37 -5.52 -11.66
N ASP A 375 -27.15 -5.07 -11.93
CA ASP A 375 -25.95 -5.52 -11.23
C ASP A 375 -25.99 -5.11 -9.76
N ILE A 376 -26.48 -3.89 -9.43
CA ILE A 376 -26.72 -3.48 -8.04
C ILE A 376 -27.71 -4.43 -7.35
N LEU A 377 -28.81 -4.78 -8.00
CA LEU A 377 -29.80 -5.71 -7.43
C LEU A 377 -29.21 -7.09 -7.15
N VAL A 378 -28.36 -7.59 -8.06
CA VAL A 378 -27.66 -8.88 -7.86
C VAL A 378 -26.69 -8.82 -6.67
N ASN A 379 -25.94 -7.73 -6.52
CA ASN A 379 -25.04 -7.58 -5.38
C ASN A 379 -25.82 -7.53 -4.05
N VAL A 380 -26.96 -6.83 -4.01
CA VAL A 380 -27.82 -6.76 -2.81
C VAL A 380 -28.42 -8.13 -2.46
N GLU A 381 -28.95 -8.86 -3.45
CA GLU A 381 -29.46 -10.23 -3.27
C GLU A 381 -28.39 -11.15 -2.67
N ARG A 382 -27.16 -11.11 -3.21
CA ARG A 382 -26.04 -11.89 -2.69
C ARG A 382 -25.64 -11.51 -1.26
N ILE A 383 -25.65 -10.21 -0.90
CA ILE A 383 -25.39 -9.76 0.47
C ILE A 383 -26.44 -10.36 1.43
N ALA A 384 -27.70 -10.38 1.04
CA ALA A 384 -28.77 -10.95 1.85
C ALA A 384 -28.60 -12.48 2.01
N ASP A 385 -28.25 -13.21 0.94
CA ASP A 385 -27.89 -14.62 0.97
C ASP A 385 -26.76 -14.92 1.99
N GLN A 386 -25.67 -14.10 1.99
CA GLN A 386 -24.57 -14.26 2.93
C GLN A 386 -25.04 -14.00 4.38
N CYS A 387 -25.91 -13.02 4.58
CA CYS A 387 -26.52 -12.76 5.89
C CYS A 387 -27.37 -13.95 6.37
N SER A 388 -28.18 -14.54 5.49
CA SER A 388 -28.98 -15.73 5.77
C SER A 388 -28.10 -16.92 6.18
N ASN A 389 -26.98 -17.17 5.47
CA ASN A 389 -26.01 -18.19 5.85
C ASN A 389 -25.50 -18.01 7.29
N VAL A 390 -25.11 -16.80 7.68
CA VAL A 390 -24.67 -16.50 9.06
C VAL A 390 -25.81 -16.78 10.04
N GLY A 391 -27.06 -16.43 9.70
CA GLY A 391 -28.24 -16.71 10.50
C GLY A 391 -28.43 -18.21 10.75
N VAL A 392 -28.38 -19.00 9.69
CA VAL A 392 -28.49 -20.48 9.76
C VAL A 392 -27.36 -21.07 10.61
N PHE A 393 -26.13 -20.64 10.43
CA PHE A 393 -25.00 -21.12 11.22
C PHE A 393 -25.14 -20.74 12.70
N THR A 394 -25.64 -19.54 13.00
CA THR A 394 -25.89 -19.11 14.38
C THR A 394 -26.99 -19.95 15.02
N LEU A 395 -28.11 -20.19 14.32
CA LEU A 395 -29.22 -21.00 14.84
C LEU A 395 -28.77 -22.45 15.12
N SER A 396 -27.92 -23.02 14.26
CA SER A 396 -27.43 -24.39 14.45
C SER A 396 -26.62 -24.59 15.74
N MET A 397 -26.08 -23.50 16.32
CA MET A 397 -25.39 -23.53 17.62
C MET A 397 -26.33 -23.77 18.81
N PHE A 398 -27.65 -23.65 18.61
CA PHE A 398 -28.67 -23.77 19.64
C PHE A 398 -29.55 -25.05 19.46
N ASP A 399 -29.35 -25.78 18.36
CA ASP A 399 -30.15 -26.96 18.05
C ASP A 399 -29.65 -28.27 18.75
N GLU A 400 -28.66 -28.16 19.70
CA GLU A 400 -28.22 -29.22 20.62
C GLU A 400 -28.96 -29.12 21.99
#